data_a6640c081a5e097ef26e061965da5c37
#
_entry.id   a6640c081a5e097ef26e061965da5c37
#
_cell.length_a   1.000
_cell.length_b   1.000
_cell.length_c   1.000
_cell.angle_alpha   90.00
_cell.angle_beta   90.00
_cell.angle_gamma   90.00
#
_symmetry.space_group_name_H-M   'P 1'
#
loop_
_entity.id
_entity.type
_entity.pdbx_description
1 polymer ?
#
loop_
_entity_poly.entity_id
_entity_poly.type
_entity_poly.pdbx_seq_one_letter_code
_entity_poly.pdbx_strand_id
1 'polypeptide(L)'
;KEMVETFKFIGESYEVENEDQIDLHTVLIGSGPAFFYDLMQEFEKRLDELLSDKESKRLVSIVFLSSIINAIKNGENLEELVESVASKGGTTEAALQKLDEKGFKKIFSEAVDAGIKRAKELSMN
;
A
#
# COMPACT_ATOMS: atom_id res chain seq x y z
N LYS A 1 1.29 4.96 -29.56
CA LYS A 1 1.66 6.36 -29.20
C LYS A 1 0.42 7.29 -29.16
N GLU A 2 -0.44 7.32 -30.18
CA GLU A 2 -1.65 8.17 -30.18
C GLU A 2 -2.63 7.85 -29.03
N MET A 3 -2.88 6.58 -28.73
CA MET A 3 -3.76 6.18 -27.62
C MET A 3 -3.21 6.64 -26.26
N VAL A 4 -1.92 6.50 -26.02
CA VAL A 4 -1.29 6.95 -24.75
C VAL A 4 -1.49 8.45 -24.55
N GLU A 5 -1.31 9.27 -25.59
CA GLU A 5 -1.54 10.71 -25.51
C GLU A 5 -3.01 11.05 -25.24
N THR A 6 -3.93 10.28 -25.79
CA THR A 6 -5.38 10.47 -25.53
C THR A 6 -5.74 10.17 -24.08
N PHE A 7 -5.18 9.11 -23.50
CA PHE A 7 -5.47 8.74 -22.11
C PHE A 7 -4.83 9.65 -21.07
N LYS A 8 -3.77 10.40 -21.40
CA LYS A 8 -3.17 11.41 -20.50
C LYS A 8 -4.15 12.49 -20.03
N PHE A 9 -5.25 12.74 -20.77
CA PHE A 9 -6.27 13.70 -20.35
C PHE A 9 -7.16 13.20 -19.21
N ILE A 10 -7.17 11.88 -18.93
CA ILE A 10 -8.04 11.28 -17.90
C ILE A 10 -7.24 10.62 -16.79
N GLY A 11 -5.92 10.55 -16.89
CA GLY A 11 -5.04 9.97 -15.87
C GLY A 11 -3.67 9.63 -16.41
N GLU A 12 -2.86 9.00 -15.57
CA GLU A 12 -1.58 8.45 -15.99
C GLU A 12 -1.79 7.13 -16.74
N SER A 13 -1.00 6.92 -17.79
CA SER A 13 -1.03 5.72 -18.60
C SER A 13 0.36 5.10 -18.68
N TYR A 14 0.43 3.78 -18.52
CA TYR A 14 1.64 2.99 -18.62
C TYR A 14 1.55 2.02 -19.78
N GLU A 15 2.62 1.91 -20.57
CA GLU A 15 2.76 0.83 -21.52
C GLU A 15 3.32 -0.40 -20.79
N VAL A 16 2.69 -1.55 -20.99
CA VAL A 16 3.13 -2.83 -20.45
C VAL A 16 3.64 -3.71 -21.60
N GLU A 17 4.67 -4.49 -21.33
CA GLU A 17 5.36 -5.29 -22.36
C GLU A 17 4.72 -6.67 -22.55
N ASN A 18 4.02 -7.17 -21.55
CA ASN A 18 3.44 -8.52 -21.55
C ASN A 18 2.26 -8.64 -20.57
N GLU A 19 1.55 -9.77 -20.67
CA GLU A 19 0.37 -10.03 -19.83
C GLU A 19 0.70 -10.22 -18.35
N ASP A 20 1.88 -10.74 -18.01
CA ASP A 20 2.29 -10.87 -16.61
C ASP A 20 2.39 -9.51 -15.91
N GLN A 21 2.80 -8.47 -16.64
CA GLN A 21 2.78 -7.11 -16.12
C GLN A 21 1.36 -6.59 -15.92
N ILE A 22 0.41 -6.94 -16.79
CA ILE A 22 -1.01 -6.56 -16.64
C ILE A 22 -1.57 -7.18 -15.36
N ASP A 23 -1.32 -8.46 -15.12
CA ASP A 23 -1.77 -9.16 -13.92
C ASP A 23 -1.22 -8.51 -12.64
N LEU A 24 0.08 -8.21 -12.64
CA LEU A 24 0.73 -7.52 -11.51
C LEU A 24 0.13 -6.13 -11.26
N HIS A 25 -0.08 -5.34 -12.32
CA HIS A 25 -0.71 -4.02 -12.20
C HIS A 25 -2.15 -4.13 -11.71
N THR A 26 -2.92 -5.11 -12.19
CA THR A 26 -4.28 -5.36 -11.72
C THR A 26 -4.32 -5.59 -10.22
N VAL A 27 -3.38 -6.37 -9.68
CA VAL A 27 -3.34 -6.65 -8.23
C VAL A 27 -2.79 -5.48 -7.44
N LEU A 28 -1.64 -4.90 -7.83
CA LEU A 28 -0.99 -3.87 -7.02
C LEU A 28 -1.61 -2.49 -7.20
N ILE A 29 -2.04 -2.13 -8.40
CA ILE A 29 -2.61 -0.81 -8.68
C ILE A 29 -4.15 -0.85 -8.60
N GLY A 30 -4.77 -1.82 -9.26
CA GLY A 30 -6.23 -1.94 -9.26
C GLY A 30 -6.80 -2.37 -7.91
N SER A 31 -6.24 -3.40 -7.29
CA SER A 31 -6.68 -3.93 -6.00
C SER A 31 -5.93 -3.35 -4.80
N GLY A 32 -4.79 -2.71 -5.02
CA GLY A 32 -3.93 -2.12 -3.98
C GLY A 32 -4.67 -1.25 -2.96
N PRO A 33 -5.62 -0.39 -3.36
CA PRO A 33 -6.42 0.37 -2.41
C PRO A 33 -7.10 -0.47 -1.33
N ALA A 34 -7.54 -1.70 -1.66
CA ALA A 34 -8.16 -2.60 -0.70
C ALA A 34 -7.19 -3.04 0.42
N PHE A 35 -5.91 -3.26 0.08
CA PHE A 35 -4.88 -3.59 1.08
C PHE A 35 -4.65 -2.45 2.05
N PHE A 36 -4.65 -1.20 1.55
CA PHE A 36 -4.55 -0.02 2.40
C PHE A 36 -5.78 0.15 3.29
N TYR A 37 -6.99 -0.06 2.76
CA TYR A 37 -8.22 0.04 3.55
C TYR A 37 -8.26 -1.00 4.66
N ASP A 38 -7.81 -2.23 4.41
CA ASP A 38 -7.73 -3.28 5.42
C ASP A 38 -6.73 -2.90 6.53
N LEU A 39 -5.57 -2.37 6.17
CA LEU A 39 -4.60 -1.87 7.14
C LEU A 39 -5.15 -0.66 7.94
N MET A 40 -5.83 0.29 7.28
CA MET A 40 -6.46 1.42 7.94
C MET A 40 -7.49 0.96 8.98
N GLN A 41 -8.27 -0.08 8.69
CA GLN A 41 -9.22 -0.64 9.65
C GLN A 41 -8.54 -1.18 10.91
N GLU A 42 -7.36 -1.78 10.80
CA GLU A 42 -6.61 -2.24 11.98
C GLU A 42 -6.12 -1.06 12.85
N PHE A 43 -5.74 0.07 12.22
CA PHE A 43 -5.44 1.30 12.95
C PHE A 43 -6.68 1.87 13.64
N GLU A 44 -7.81 1.93 12.95
CA GLU A 44 -9.09 2.40 13.52
C GLU A 44 -9.49 1.57 14.73
N LYS A 45 -9.51 0.25 14.62
CA LYS A 45 -9.84 -0.65 15.73
C LYS A 45 -9.01 -0.40 16.99
N ARG A 46 -7.72 -0.08 16.82
CA ARG A 46 -6.85 0.24 17.97
C ARG A 46 -7.14 1.59 18.60
N LEU A 47 -7.50 2.58 17.78
CA LEU A 47 -7.85 3.91 18.27
C LEU A 47 -9.23 3.95 18.90
N ASP A 48 -10.18 3.15 18.41
CA ASP A 48 -11.56 3.06 18.95
C ASP A 48 -11.61 2.56 20.40
N GLU A 49 -10.53 1.94 20.89
CA GLU A 49 -10.38 1.60 22.31
C GLU A 49 -10.33 2.85 23.22
N LEU A 50 -9.97 4.02 22.66
CA LEU A 50 -9.72 5.26 23.40
C LEU A 50 -10.48 6.48 22.87
N LEU A 51 -10.92 6.45 21.61
CA LEU A 51 -11.49 7.59 20.89
C LEU A 51 -12.86 7.24 20.31
N SER A 52 -13.61 8.24 19.89
CA SER A 52 -14.83 8.02 19.12
C SER A 52 -14.48 7.54 17.69
N ASP A 53 -15.34 6.73 17.08
CA ASP A 53 -15.24 6.25 15.70
C ASP A 53 -14.92 7.37 14.70
N LYS A 54 -15.53 8.54 14.86
CA LYS A 54 -15.27 9.70 14.02
C LYS A 54 -13.84 10.24 14.15
N GLU A 55 -13.32 10.26 15.36
CA GLU A 55 -11.96 10.75 15.63
C GLU A 55 -10.92 9.75 15.14
N SER A 56 -11.14 8.45 15.37
CA SER A 56 -10.28 7.37 14.88
C SER A 56 -10.15 7.43 13.36
N LYS A 57 -11.24 7.46 12.63
CA LYS A 57 -11.27 7.58 11.17
C LYS A 57 -10.52 8.80 10.66
N ARG A 58 -10.74 9.95 11.32
CA ARG A 58 -10.05 11.18 10.95
C ARG A 58 -8.54 11.07 11.15
N LEU A 59 -8.10 10.56 12.30
CA LEU A 59 -6.67 10.45 12.62
C LEU A 59 -5.97 9.45 11.70
N VAL A 60 -6.57 8.30 11.46
CA VAL A 60 -6.03 7.29 10.53
C VAL A 60 -5.88 7.90 9.13
N SER A 61 -6.91 8.56 8.62
CA SER A 61 -6.85 9.21 7.31
C SER A 61 -5.72 10.25 7.23
N ILE A 62 -5.51 11.05 8.28
CA ILE A 62 -4.43 12.04 8.34
C ILE A 62 -3.07 11.36 8.31
N VAL A 63 -2.86 10.30 9.09
CA VAL A 63 -1.58 9.58 9.15
C VAL A 63 -1.22 8.99 7.78
N PHE A 64 -2.17 8.28 7.14
CA PHE A 64 -1.92 7.69 5.83
C PHE A 64 -1.66 8.76 4.76
N LEU A 65 -2.50 9.80 4.71
CA LEU A 65 -2.34 10.90 3.75
C LEU A 65 -1.00 11.62 3.94
N SER A 66 -0.64 11.98 5.17
CA SER A 66 0.62 12.67 5.45
C SER A 66 1.83 11.81 5.11
N SER A 67 1.77 10.51 5.35
CA SER A 67 2.85 9.58 4.98
C SER A 67 3.05 9.52 3.47
N ILE A 68 1.97 9.44 2.69
CA ILE A 68 2.01 9.45 1.22
C ILE A 68 2.58 10.78 0.71
N ILE A 69 2.08 11.91 1.23
CA ILE A 69 2.56 13.23 0.85
C ILE A 69 4.05 13.39 1.17
N ASN A 70 4.48 12.88 2.32
CA ASN A 70 5.89 12.93 2.71
C ASN A 70 6.76 12.09 1.78
N ALA A 71 6.32 10.89 1.42
CA ALA A 71 7.01 10.03 0.46
C ALA A 71 7.16 10.72 -0.92
N ILE A 72 6.10 11.33 -1.43
CA ILE A 72 6.13 12.07 -2.70
C ILE A 72 7.08 13.27 -2.65
N LYS A 73 7.07 14.04 -1.56
CA LYS A 73 7.85 15.28 -1.44
C LYS A 73 9.35 15.03 -1.28
N ASN A 74 9.72 13.98 -0.58
CA ASN A 74 11.13 13.67 -0.31
C ASN A 74 11.75 12.72 -1.36
N GLY A 75 10.95 12.35 -2.38
CA GLY A 75 11.44 11.74 -3.63
C GLY A 75 12.03 10.39 -3.50
N GLU A 76 11.61 9.51 -2.50
CA GLU A 76 11.91 8.29 -2.89
C GLU A 76 12.48 7.16 -2.16
N ASN A 77 13.29 7.30 -1.23
CA ASN A 77 13.81 6.18 -0.48
C ASN A 77 12.90 5.89 0.71
N LEU A 78 11.93 4.97 0.51
CA LEU A 78 11.01 4.55 1.58
C LEU A 78 11.75 3.95 2.77
N GLU A 79 12.93 3.36 2.57
CA GLU A 79 13.76 2.82 3.65
C GLU A 79 14.29 3.95 4.54
N GLU A 80 14.81 5.03 3.96
CA GLU A 80 15.25 6.22 4.70
C GLU A 80 14.08 6.88 5.45
N LEU A 81 12.89 6.91 4.85
CA LEU A 81 11.70 7.44 5.54
C LEU A 81 11.31 6.59 6.74
N VAL A 82 11.38 5.27 6.63
CA VAL A 82 11.17 4.36 7.76
C VAL A 82 12.19 4.61 8.86
N GLU A 83 13.47 4.69 8.50
CA GLU A 83 14.56 4.97 9.46
C GLU A 83 14.38 6.32 10.15
N SER A 84 13.91 7.34 9.44
CA SER A 84 13.70 8.68 10.00
C SER A 84 12.68 8.73 11.14
N VAL A 85 11.73 7.79 11.18
CA VAL A 85 10.72 7.68 12.24
C VAL A 85 11.00 6.55 13.23
N ALA A 86 11.95 5.67 12.94
CA ALA A 86 12.34 4.53 13.76
C ALA A 86 13.56 4.85 14.62
N SER A 87 13.39 5.69 15.65
CA SER A 87 14.48 5.98 16.57
C SER A 87 14.92 4.73 17.33
N LYS A 88 16.24 4.59 17.54
CA LYS A 88 16.85 3.46 18.26
C LYS A 88 16.27 3.29 19.65
N GLY A 89 15.79 2.09 19.98
CA GLY A 89 15.12 1.79 21.25
C GLY A 89 13.70 2.34 21.36
N GLY A 90 13.15 2.94 20.28
CA GLY A 90 11.85 3.56 20.27
C GLY A 90 10.69 2.58 19.98
N THR A 91 9.48 3.08 20.13
CA THR A 91 8.23 2.31 19.90
C THR A 91 8.10 1.85 18.46
N THR A 92 8.53 2.67 17.50
CA THR A 92 8.50 2.33 16.07
C THR A 92 9.43 1.16 15.76
N GLU A 93 10.67 1.19 16.26
CA GLU A 93 11.62 0.09 16.06
C GLU A 93 11.05 -1.22 16.62
N ALA A 94 10.52 -1.21 17.86
CA ALA A 94 9.92 -2.38 18.48
C ALA A 94 8.73 -2.94 17.67
N ALA A 95 7.89 -2.07 17.12
CA ALA A 95 6.76 -2.48 16.27
C ALA A 95 7.23 -3.09 14.94
N LEU A 96 8.20 -2.46 14.27
CA LEU A 96 8.77 -2.97 13.01
C LEU A 96 9.47 -4.31 13.20
N GLN A 97 10.22 -4.49 14.28
CA GLN A 97 10.82 -5.78 14.64
C GLN A 97 9.75 -6.87 14.80
N LYS A 98 8.63 -6.54 15.45
CA LYS A 98 7.54 -7.51 15.61
C LYS A 98 6.87 -7.88 14.27
N LEU A 99 6.70 -6.93 13.37
CA LEU A 99 6.20 -7.19 12.01
C LEU A 99 7.16 -8.10 11.23
N ASP A 100 8.46 -7.85 11.33
CA ASP A 100 9.49 -8.65 10.66
C ASP A 100 9.56 -10.08 11.23
N GLU A 101 9.57 -10.24 12.56
CA GLU A 101 9.49 -11.54 13.25
C GLU A 101 8.27 -12.38 12.82
N LYS A 102 7.16 -11.73 12.52
CA LYS A 102 5.93 -12.39 12.05
C LYS A 102 5.89 -12.61 10.54
N GLY A 103 6.92 -12.18 9.84
CA GLY A 103 7.05 -12.38 8.41
C GLY A 103 6.10 -11.53 7.58
N PHE A 104 5.79 -10.32 8.02
CA PHE A 104 4.84 -9.42 7.33
C PHE A 104 5.14 -9.27 5.84
N LYS A 105 6.41 -9.03 5.48
CA LYS A 105 6.82 -8.88 4.07
C LYS A 105 6.53 -10.15 3.24
N LYS A 106 6.75 -11.32 3.84
CA LYS A 106 6.49 -12.62 3.20
C LYS A 106 4.99 -12.83 3.01
N ILE A 107 4.18 -12.57 4.05
CA ILE A 107 2.72 -12.70 3.98
C ILE A 107 2.15 -11.76 2.91
N PHE A 108 2.65 -10.53 2.83
CA PHE A 108 2.23 -9.58 1.80
C PHE A 108 2.59 -10.07 0.38
N SER A 109 3.81 -10.60 0.17
CA SER A 109 4.21 -11.19 -1.11
C SER A 109 3.30 -12.36 -1.49
N GLU A 110 3.03 -13.28 -0.58
CA GLU A 110 2.12 -14.41 -0.81
C GLU A 110 0.69 -13.98 -1.15
N ALA A 111 0.20 -12.89 -0.54
CA ALA A 111 -1.11 -12.32 -0.87
C ALA A 111 -1.15 -11.75 -2.29
N VAL A 112 -0.09 -11.05 -2.71
CA VAL A 112 0.05 -10.55 -4.09
C VAL A 112 0.09 -11.71 -5.08
N ASP A 113 0.87 -12.76 -4.81
CA ASP A 113 0.95 -13.95 -5.66
C ASP A 113 -0.40 -14.66 -5.82
N ALA A 114 -1.18 -14.74 -4.73
CA ALA A 114 -2.54 -15.28 -4.78
C ALA A 114 -3.47 -14.44 -5.67
N GLY A 115 -3.34 -13.11 -5.60
CA GLY A 115 -4.08 -12.19 -6.47
C GLY A 115 -3.71 -12.37 -7.95
N ILE A 116 -2.41 -12.45 -8.27
CA ILE A 116 -1.91 -12.67 -9.64
C ILE A 116 -2.42 -14.01 -10.18
N LYS A 117 -2.34 -15.07 -9.38
CA LYS A 117 -2.88 -16.38 -9.77
C LYS A 117 -4.38 -16.27 -10.12
N ARG A 118 -5.14 -15.54 -9.31
CA ARG A 118 -6.56 -15.35 -9.57
C ARG A 118 -6.84 -14.53 -10.82
N ALA A 119 -6.05 -13.49 -11.08
CA ALA A 119 -6.15 -12.70 -12.30
C ALA A 119 -5.97 -13.59 -13.55
N LYS A 120 -4.93 -14.44 -13.55
CA LYS A 120 -4.68 -15.40 -14.63
C LYS A 120 -5.84 -16.40 -14.85
N GLU A 121 -6.43 -16.89 -13.77
CA GLU A 121 -7.60 -17.79 -13.87
C GLU A 121 -8.82 -17.10 -14.51
N LEU A 122 -8.99 -15.78 -14.22
CA LEU A 122 -10.10 -15.00 -14.78
C LEU A 122 -9.92 -14.65 -16.25
N SER A 123 -8.68 -14.47 -16.69
CA SER A 123 -8.37 -14.16 -18.10
C SER A 123 -8.50 -15.37 -19.03
N MET A 124 -8.48 -16.60 -18.49
CA MET A 124 -8.62 -17.84 -19.27
C MET A 124 -10.09 -18.26 -19.49
N ASN A 125 -11.06 -17.58 -18.87
CA ASN A 125 -12.49 -17.84 -19.02
C ASN A 125 -13.17 -16.77 -19.87
#